data_606f809854e8154d90d6621184038126
#
_entry.id   606f809854e8154d90d6621184038126
#
_cell.length_a   1.000
_cell.length_b   1.000
_cell.length_c   1.000
_cell.angle_alpha   90.00
_cell.angle_beta   90.00
_cell.angle_gamma   90.00
#
_symmetry.space_group_name_H-M   'P 1'
#
loop_
_entity.id
_entity.type
_entity.pdbx_description
1 polymer ?
#
loop_
_entity_poly.entity_id
_entity_poly.type
_entity_poly.pdbx_seq_one_letter_code
_entity_poly.pdbx_strand_id
1 'polypeptide(L)'
;EERRNYKMYVELKNINKTYGDYKASSDVNFGIEKGKLIGLLGPSGSGKTTILRMIAGLENPDSGEIIIDGEVVNNIPASKRGIGFVFQNYALFRYMTVFDNIAFGLKIQKKSKKYIKERVKELIKLIGLEGLDNRYPSQLSGGQRQRVAFARALAPNPHLLLLDEPFAAIDAKVRQELRSWLKEMIQKLGVT
;
A
#
# COMPACT_ATOMS: atom_id res chain seq x y z
N GLU A 1 36.31 5.95 -9.25
CA GLU A 1 34.99 6.24 -8.62
C GLU A 1 33.93 5.43 -9.37
N GLU A 2 33.66 4.24 -8.87
CA GLU A 2 32.56 3.42 -9.36
C GLU A 2 31.26 4.15 -9.05
N ARG A 3 30.60 4.70 -10.08
CA ARG A 3 29.20 5.09 -10.01
C ARG A 3 28.43 3.80 -9.75
N ARG A 4 28.12 3.55 -8.47
CA ARG A 4 27.14 2.53 -8.13
C ARG A 4 25.82 2.92 -8.82
N ASN A 5 25.51 2.21 -9.89
CA ASN A 5 24.22 2.30 -10.57
C ASN A 5 23.15 1.80 -9.60
N TYR A 6 22.66 2.67 -8.72
CA TYR A 6 21.49 2.35 -7.91
C TYR A 6 20.31 2.23 -8.86
N LYS A 7 19.93 1.00 -9.16
CA LYS A 7 18.73 0.73 -9.94
C LYS A 7 17.51 1.11 -9.11
N MET A 8 16.74 2.10 -9.56
CA MET A 8 15.48 2.45 -8.94
C MET A 8 14.51 1.28 -9.01
N TYR A 9 13.81 1.01 -7.91
CA TYR A 9 12.79 -0.04 -7.86
C TYR A 9 11.50 0.42 -8.55
N VAL A 10 11.07 1.65 -8.26
CA VAL A 10 9.96 2.31 -8.95
C VAL A 10 10.51 3.55 -9.63
N GLU A 11 10.17 3.74 -10.90
CA GLU A 11 10.59 4.90 -11.66
C GLU A 11 9.42 5.44 -12.49
N LEU A 12 9.17 6.74 -12.36
CA LEU A 12 8.21 7.46 -13.18
C LEU A 12 8.97 8.35 -14.16
N LYS A 13 8.68 8.22 -15.45
CA LYS A 13 9.30 9.00 -16.51
C LYS A 13 8.26 9.77 -17.29
N ASN A 14 8.34 11.10 -17.24
CA ASN A 14 7.52 12.03 -18.02
C ASN A 14 6.02 11.76 -17.87
N ILE A 15 5.55 11.52 -16.66
CA ILE A 15 4.16 11.18 -16.39
C ILE A 15 3.29 12.43 -16.47
N ASN A 16 2.24 12.34 -17.30
CA ASN A 16 1.22 13.37 -17.45
C ASN A 16 -0.16 12.76 -17.23
N LYS A 17 -1.01 13.46 -16.50
CA LYS A 17 -2.39 13.09 -16.26
C LYS A 17 -3.26 14.34 -16.13
N THR A 18 -4.32 14.38 -16.91
CA THR A 18 -5.28 15.48 -16.93
C THR A 18 -6.71 14.95 -16.78
N TYR A 19 -7.52 15.64 -16.01
CA TYR A 19 -8.95 15.42 -15.88
C TYR A 19 -9.69 16.68 -16.36
N GLY A 20 -10.23 16.66 -17.58
CA GLY A 20 -10.79 17.86 -18.19
C GLY A 20 -9.73 18.96 -18.27
N ASP A 21 -9.97 20.10 -17.60
CA ASP A 21 -9.02 21.22 -17.55
C ASP A 21 -8.01 21.13 -16.41
N TYR A 22 -8.15 20.14 -15.53
CA TYR A 22 -7.29 19.96 -14.35
C TYR A 22 -6.12 19.04 -14.66
N LYS A 23 -4.89 19.59 -14.56
CA LYS A 23 -3.66 18.80 -14.67
C LYS A 23 -3.31 18.21 -13.33
N ALA A 24 -3.61 16.92 -13.12
CA ALA A 24 -3.28 16.20 -11.90
C ALA A 24 -1.78 15.90 -11.80
N SER A 25 -1.13 15.61 -12.92
CA SER A 25 0.31 15.39 -13.01
C SER A 25 0.84 16.01 -14.29
N SER A 26 1.99 16.69 -14.20
CA SER A 26 2.62 17.36 -15.34
C SER A 26 4.12 17.06 -15.32
N ASP A 27 4.55 16.30 -16.32
CA ASP A 27 5.94 15.89 -16.53
C ASP A 27 6.62 15.39 -15.24
N VAL A 28 5.96 14.48 -14.54
CA VAL A 28 6.46 13.96 -13.26
C VAL A 28 7.55 12.93 -13.52
N ASN A 29 8.71 13.18 -12.91
CA ASN A 29 9.89 12.32 -12.99
C ASN A 29 10.43 12.11 -11.57
N PHE A 30 10.42 10.88 -11.08
CA PHE A 30 11.10 10.51 -9.86
C PHE A 30 11.32 9.01 -9.78
N GLY A 31 12.16 8.59 -8.85
CA GLY A 31 12.43 7.19 -8.59
C GLY A 31 12.44 6.87 -7.10
N ILE A 32 12.14 5.64 -6.77
CA ILE A 32 12.15 5.10 -5.43
C ILE A 32 13.09 3.89 -5.38
N GLU A 33 14.07 3.93 -4.50
CA GLU A 33 14.98 2.81 -4.27
C GLU A 33 14.25 1.68 -3.51
N LYS A 34 14.67 0.45 -3.76
CA LYS A 34 14.13 -0.72 -3.06
C LYS A 34 14.36 -0.60 -1.54
N GLY A 35 13.33 -0.95 -0.77
CA GLY A 35 13.39 -0.95 0.69
C GLY A 35 13.30 0.42 1.35
N LYS A 36 12.98 1.47 0.60
CA LYS A 36 12.84 2.83 1.12
C LYS A 36 11.39 3.18 1.42
N LEU A 37 11.19 3.90 2.51
CA LEU A 37 9.92 4.56 2.82
C LEU A 37 10.00 6.00 2.35
N ILE A 38 9.15 6.36 1.39
CA ILE A 38 9.11 7.72 0.82
C ILE A 38 7.72 8.30 1.03
N GLY A 39 7.68 9.52 1.59
CA GLY A 39 6.45 10.28 1.70
C GLY A 39 6.29 11.24 0.54
N LEU A 40 5.12 11.24 -0.08
CA LEU A 40 4.71 12.28 -1.01
C LEU A 40 4.06 13.41 -0.22
N LEU A 41 4.70 14.57 -0.22
CA LEU A 41 4.22 15.75 0.50
C LEU A 41 3.39 16.62 -0.43
N GLY A 42 2.32 17.17 0.11
CA GLY A 42 1.46 18.12 -0.58
C GLY A 42 0.08 18.18 0.06
N PRO A 43 -0.64 19.28 -0.14
CA PRO A 43 -2.01 19.41 0.35
C PRO A 43 -2.93 18.42 -0.37
N SER A 44 -4.11 18.19 0.22
CA SER A 44 -5.19 17.43 -0.43
C SER A 44 -5.46 18.03 -1.81
N GLY A 45 -5.57 17.20 -2.84
CA GLY A 45 -5.76 17.65 -4.21
C GLY A 45 -4.49 18.01 -4.98
N SER A 46 -3.28 17.79 -4.41
CA SER A 46 -2.01 18.05 -5.08
C SER A 46 -1.61 17.01 -6.14
N GLY A 47 -2.43 16.01 -6.39
CA GLY A 47 -2.16 14.94 -7.35
C GLY A 47 -1.41 13.74 -6.79
N LYS A 48 -1.06 13.72 -5.50
CA LYS A 48 -0.34 12.60 -4.87
C LYS A 48 -1.15 11.30 -4.91
N THR A 49 -2.44 11.35 -4.65
CA THR A 49 -3.35 10.20 -4.75
C THR A 49 -3.41 9.66 -6.17
N THR A 50 -3.44 10.55 -7.17
CA THR A 50 -3.41 10.17 -8.58
C THR A 50 -2.12 9.44 -8.94
N ILE A 51 -0.98 9.93 -8.47
CA ILE A 51 0.33 9.28 -8.68
C ILE A 51 0.33 7.87 -8.07
N LEU A 52 -0.12 7.72 -6.82
CA LEU A 52 -0.21 6.41 -6.16
C LEU A 52 -1.12 5.46 -6.93
N ARG A 53 -2.27 5.93 -7.40
CA ARG A 53 -3.21 5.13 -8.19
C ARG A 53 -2.63 4.71 -9.53
N MET A 54 -1.87 5.56 -10.20
CA MET A 54 -1.20 5.21 -11.44
C MET A 54 -0.13 4.14 -11.22
N ILE A 55 0.66 4.22 -10.16
CA ILE A 55 1.63 3.19 -9.80
C ILE A 55 0.92 1.86 -9.50
N ALA A 56 -0.20 1.91 -8.80
CA ALA A 56 -1.00 0.72 -8.46
C ALA A 56 -1.72 0.09 -9.66
N GLY A 57 -1.87 0.81 -10.76
CA GLY A 57 -2.62 0.34 -11.93
C GLY A 57 -4.12 0.58 -11.84
N LEU A 58 -4.57 1.40 -10.90
CA LEU A 58 -5.98 1.78 -10.74
C LEU A 58 -6.37 2.96 -11.62
N GLU A 59 -5.38 3.66 -12.15
CA GLU A 59 -5.53 4.80 -13.05
C GLU A 59 -4.44 4.72 -14.11
N ASN A 60 -4.70 5.17 -15.33
CA ASN A 60 -3.70 5.20 -16.39
C ASN A 60 -3.14 6.62 -16.58
N PRO A 61 -1.83 6.80 -16.77
CA PRO A 61 -1.30 8.08 -17.21
C PRO A 61 -1.74 8.37 -18.64
N ASP A 62 -1.86 9.65 -19.00
CA ASP A 62 -2.14 10.06 -20.37
C ASP A 62 -0.90 9.87 -21.25
N SER A 63 0.28 10.05 -20.67
CA SER A 63 1.57 9.80 -21.31
C SER A 63 2.64 9.51 -20.27
N GLY A 64 3.78 9.01 -20.70
CA GLY A 64 4.91 8.64 -19.85
C GLY A 64 4.94 7.16 -19.50
N GLU A 65 5.97 6.78 -18.77
CA GLU A 65 6.20 5.37 -18.41
C GLU A 65 6.28 5.20 -16.90
N ILE A 66 5.65 4.14 -16.41
CA ILE A 66 5.78 3.66 -15.04
C ILE A 66 6.59 2.36 -15.09
N ILE A 67 7.73 2.33 -14.39
CA ILE A 67 8.65 1.20 -14.38
C ILE A 67 8.73 0.67 -12.95
N ILE A 68 8.50 -0.62 -12.79
CA ILE A 68 8.62 -1.31 -11.49
C ILE A 68 9.56 -2.48 -11.69
N ASP A 69 10.63 -2.50 -10.90
CA ASP A 69 11.68 -3.53 -10.95
C ASP A 69 12.22 -3.75 -12.38
N GLY A 70 12.44 -2.65 -13.10
CA GLY A 70 12.99 -2.66 -14.45
C GLY A 70 12.00 -2.98 -15.57
N GLU A 71 10.73 -3.20 -15.25
CA GLU A 71 9.68 -3.53 -16.21
C GLU A 71 8.68 -2.38 -16.35
N VAL A 72 8.37 -2.00 -17.59
CA VAL A 72 7.30 -1.03 -17.89
C VAL A 72 5.96 -1.69 -17.61
N VAL A 73 5.19 -1.14 -16.67
CA VAL A 73 3.95 -1.76 -16.18
C VAL A 73 2.67 -1.07 -16.64
N ASN A 74 2.76 -0.09 -17.53
CA ASN A 74 1.59 0.68 -17.98
C ASN A 74 0.42 -0.19 -18.43
N ASN A 75 0.69 -1.29 -19.14
CA ASN A 75 -0.31 -2.19 -19.69
C ASN A 75 -0.56 -3.44 -18.80
N ILE A 76 0.05 -3.49 -17.62
CA ILE A 76 -0.13 -4.60 -16.69
C ILE A 76 -1.26 -4.24 -15.72
N PRO A 77 -2.31 -5.07 -15.59
CA PRO A 77 -3.41 -4.80 -14.67
C PRO A 77 -2.92 -4.76 -13.21
N ALA A 78 -3.63 -4.00 -12.38
CA ALA A 78 -3.29 -3.81 -10.96
C ALA A 78 -3.07 -5.15 -10.22
N SER A 79 -3.93 -6.13 -10.50
CA SER A 79 -3.86 -7.46 -9.86
C SER A 79 -2.57 -8.24 -10.16
N LYS A 80 -1.82 -7.86 -11.19
CA LYS A 80 -0.61 -8.55 -11.64
C LYS A 80 0.68 -7.75 -11.38
N ARG A 81 0.58 -6.58 -10.74
CA ARG A 81 1.76 -5.75 -10.44
C ARG A 81 2.48 -6.14 -9.15
N GLY A 82 1.90 -7.00 -8.31
CA GLY A 82 2.50 -7.40 -7.03
C GLY A 82 2.52 -6.29 -5.99
N ILE A 83 1.54 -5.40 -6.02
CA ILE A 83 1.46 -4.21 -5.19
C ILE A 83 0.35 -4.36 -4.15
N GLY A 84 0.66 -4.03 -2.88
CA GLY A 84 -0.32 -3.82 -1.84
C GLY A 84 -0.72 -2.34 -1.78
N PHE A 85 -1.99 -2.05 -1.56
CA PHE A 85 -2.51 -0.69 -1.47
C PHE A 85 -3.39 -0.53 -0.24
N VAL A 86 -3.10 0.49 0.57
CA VAL A 86 -3.92 0.87 1.73
C VAL A 86 -4.58 2.21 1.42
N PHE A 87 -5.90 2.20 1.33
CA PHE A 87 -6.70 3.38 1.03
C PHE A 87 -6.84 4.29 2.25
N GLN A 88 -7.07 5.57 2.00
CA GLN A 88 -7.26 6.61 3.01
C GLN A 88 -8.36 6.28 4.02
N ASN A 89 -9.46 5.66 3.59
CA ASN A 89 -10.64 5.34 4.40
C ASN A 89 -10.63 3.93 4.99
N TYR A 90 -9.47 3.27 5.05
CA TYR A 90 -9.27 1.91 5.56
C TYR A 90 -9.98 0.80 4.76
N ALA A 91 -11.07 1.07 4.09
CA ALA A 91 -11.85 0.18 3.21
C ALA A 91 -12.00 -1.27 3.71
N LEU A 92 -12.12 -1.48 5.03
CA LEU A 92 -12.37 -2.81 5.59
C LEU A 92 -13.80 -3.25 5.26
N PHE A 93 -13.96 -4.54 5.00
CA PHE A 93 -15.26 -5.15 4.76
C PHE A 93 -16.02 -5.24 6.09
N ARG A 94 -17.08 -4.45 6.26
CA ARG A 94 -17.84 -4.29 7.51
C ARG A 94 -18.42 -5.60 8.04
N TYR A 95 -18.78 -6.49 7.14
CA TYR A 95 -19.45 -7.75 7.47
C TYR A 95 -18.49 -8.92 7.60
N MET A 96 -17.22 -8.66 7.56
CA MET A 96 -16.15 -9.64 7.74
C MET A 96 -15.40 -9.38 9.05
N THR A 97 -15.01 -10.47 9.71
CA THR A 97 -14.15 -10.42 10.89
C THR A 97 -12.75 -9.90 10.53
N VAL A 98 -11.93 -9.63 11.53
CA VAL A 98 -10.50 -9.33 11.36
C VAL A 98 -9.84 -10.45 10.55
N PHE A 99 -10.07 -11.70 10.93
CA PHE A 99 -9.53 -12.86 10.22
C PHE A 99 -9.91 -12.84 8.74
N ASP A 100 -11.19 -12.70 8.43
CA ASP A 100 -11.68 -12.75 7.04
C ASP A 100 -11.24 -11.56 6.20
N ASN A 101 -11.11 -10.38 6.80
CA ASN A 101 -10.53 -9.22 6.12
C ASN A 101 -9.11 -9.50 5.66
N ILE A 102 -8.26 -10.01 6.55
CA ILE A 102 -6.86 -10.30 6.24
C ILE A 102 -6.75 -11.47 5.24
N ALA A 103 -7.60 -12.47 5.38
CA ALA A 103 -7.61 -13.66 4.54
C ALA A 103 -8.15 -13.43 3.12
N PHE A 104 -8.85 -12.32 2.88
CA PHE A 104 -9.62 -12.12 1.65
C PHE A 104 -8.80 -12.31 0.37
N GLY A 105 -7.65 -11.65 0.25
CA GLY A 105 -6.79 -11.78 -0.91
C GLY A 105 -6.19 -13.18 -1.08
N LEU A 106 -5.92 -13.86 0.01
CA LEU A 106 -5.41 -15.23 0.00
C LEU A 106 -6.45 -16.23 -0.49
N LYS A 107 -7.72 -16.00 -0.15
CA LYS A 107 -8.84 -16.81 -0.68
C LYS A 107 -9.02 -16.61 -2.18
N ILE A 108 -8.88 -15.38 -2.67
CA ILE A 108 -8.93 -15.07 -4.11
C ILE A 108 -7.79 -15.78 -4.84
N GLN A 109 -6.59 -15.82 -4.25
CA GLN A 109 -5.44 -16.54 -4.79
C GLN A 109 -5.56 -18.07 -4.68
N LYS A 110 -6.65 -18.56 -4.13
CA LYS A 110 -6.92 -20.00 -3.94
C LYS A 110 -5.85 -20.72 -3.11
N LYS A 111 -5.30 -20.04 -2.13
CA LYS A 111 -4.38 -20.65 -1.17
C LYS A 111 -5.11 -21.68 -0.31
N SER A 112 -4.40 -22.70 0.18
CA SER A 112 -4.97 -23.74 1.04
C SER A 112 -5.48 -23.16 2.36
N LYS A 113 -6.46 -23.80 2.98
CA LYS A 113 -6.98 -23.42 4.30
C LYS A 113 -5.89 -23.38 5.35
N LYS A 114 -4.97 -24.33 5.32
CA LYS A 114 -3.82 -24.38 6.24
C LYS A 114 -2.90 -23.19 6.07
N TYR A 115 -2.53 -22.86 4.84
CA TYR A 115 -1.70 -21.70 4.52
C TYR A 115 -2.35 -20.40 4.99
N ILE A 116 -3.64 -20.21 4.69
CA ILE A 116 -4.39 -19.02 5.09
C ILE A 116 -4.39 -18.86 6.62
N LYS A 117 -4.70 -19.93 7.34
CA LYS A 117 -4.75 -19.91 8.80
C LYS A 117 -3.40 -19.53 9.42
N GLU A 118 -2.32 -20.12 8.95
CA GLU A 118 -0.96 -19.82 9.43
C GLU A 118 -0.54 -18.40 9.09
N ARG A 119 -0.79 -17.95 7.86
CA ARG A 119 -0.42 -16.61 7.41
C ARG A 119 -1.19 -15.52 8.17
N VAL A 120 -2.50 -15.68 8.32
CA VAL A 120 -3.33 -14.72 9.04
C VAL A 120 -2.93 -14.65 10.52
N LYS A 121 -2.67 -15.80 11.14
CA LYS A 121 -2.19 -15.84 12.53
C LYS A 121 -0.88 -15.09 12.71
N GLU A 122 0.08 -15.29 11.81
CA GLU A 122 1.35 -14.58 11.78
C GLU A 122 1.14 -13.06 11.68
N LEU A 123 0.26 -12.62 10.78
CA LEU A 123 -0.03 -11.21 10.57
C LEU A 123 -0.76 -10.57 11.75
N ILE A 124 -1.73 -11.27 12.35
CA ILE A 124 -2.43 -10.77 13.55
C ILE A 124 -1.44 -10.58 14.70
N LYS A 125 -0.51 -11.49 14.86
CA LYS A 125 0.58 -11.36 15.83
C LYS A 125 1.47 -10.15 15.51
N LEU A 126 1.84 -9.99 14.25
CA LEU A 126 2.69 -8.88 13.78
C LEU A 126 2.07 -7.52 14.11
N ILE A 127 0.76 -7.36 13.93
CA ILE A 127 0.05 -6.11 14.19
C ILE A 127 -0.42 -5.95 15.63
N GLY A 128 -0.13 -6.92 16.50
CA GLY A 128 -0.43 -6.85 17.95
C GLY A 128 -1.91 -6.98 18.29
N LEU A 129 -2.70 -7.66 17.47
CA LEU A 129 -4.15 -7.86 17.68
C LEU A 129 -4.51 -9.31 18.03
N GLU A 130 -3.62 -10.03 18.68
CA GLU A 130 -3.88 -11.40 19.11
C GLU A 130 -5.14 -11.47 19.99
N GLY A 131 -5.97 -12.47 19.73
CA GLY A 131 -7.26 -12.65 20.43
C GLY A 131 -8.42 -11.84 19.86
N LEU A 132 -8.20 -10.99 18.84
CA LEU A 132 -9.23 -10.17 18.21
C LEU A 132 -9.67 -10.68 16.84
N ASP A 133 -9.32 -11.90 16.50
CA ASP A 133 -9.56 -12.55 15.19
C ASP A 133 -11.04 -12.51 14.76
N ASN A 134 -11.94 -12.70 15.72
CA ASN A 134 -13.38 -12.81 15.46
C ASN A 134 -14.12 -11.47 15.61
N ARG A 135 -13.43 -10.37 15.89
CA ARG A 135 -14.06 -9.06 15.95
C ARG A 135 -14.34 -8.50 14.58
N TYR A 136 -15.40 -7.70 14.52
CA TYR A 136 -15.76 -6.93 13.33
C TYR A 136 -15.15 -5.53 13.37
N PRO A 137 -15.00 -4.84 12.23
CA PRO A 137 -14.43 -3.50 12.19
C PRO A 137 -15.11 -2.51 13.15
N SER A 138 -16.43 -2.61 13.34
CA SER A 138 -17.17 -1.75 14.27
C SER A 138 -16.74 -1.91 15.74
N GLN A 139 -16.10 -3.02 16.09
CA GLN A 139 -15.64 -3.33 17.45
C GLN A 139 -14.17 -2.94 17.68
N LEU A 140 -13.56 -2.27 16.72
CA LEU A 140 -12.15 -1.87 16.76
C LEU A 140 -12.00 -0.35 16.84
N SER A 141 -10.92 0.11 17.45
CA SER A 141 -10.50 1.50 17.38
C SER A 141 -10.05 1.87 15.96
N GLY A 142 -9.94 3.17 15.65
CA GLY A 142 -9.41 3.63 14.37
C GLY A 142 -8.00 3.11 14.08
N GLY A 143 -7.12 3.12 15.09
CA GLY A 143 -5.77 2.58 14.97
C GLY A 143 -5.74 1.09 14.73
N GLN A 144 -6.61 0.33 15.38
CA GLN A 144 -6.74 -1.10 15.18
C GLN A 144 -7.25 -1.43 13.76
N ARG A 145 -8.27 -0.71 13.27
CA ARG A 145 -8.76 -0.86 11.89
C ARG A 145 -7.64 -0.59 10.88
N GLN A 146 -6.83 0.43 11.12
CA GLN A 146 -5.69 0.76 10.26
C GLN A 146 -4.67 -0.36 10.20
N ARG A 147 -4.36 -0.97 11.35
CA ARG A 147 -3.44 -2.11 11.41
C ARG A 147 -3.99 -3.32 10.66
N VAL A 148 -5.29 -3.57 10.75
CA VAL A 148 -5.94 -4.65 9.99
C VAL A 148 -5.86 -4.39 8.48
N ALA A 149 -6.11 -3.16 8.03
CA ALA A 149 -5.98 -2.79 6.63
C ALA A 149 -4.53 -2.99 6.12
N PHE A 150 -3.55 -2.64 6.94
CA PHE A 150 -2.14 -2.88 6.66
C PHE A 150 -1.83 -4.39 6.53
N ALA A 151 -2.28 -5.20 7.48
CA ALA A 151 -2.09 -6.66 7.46
C ALA A 151 -2.75 -7.29 6.23
N ARG A 152 -3.95 -6.84 5.86
CA ARG A 152 -4.65 -7.30 4.65
C ARG A 152 -3.83 -7.02 3.39
N ALA A 153 -3.22 -5.84 3.30
CA ALA A 153 -2.36 -5.48 2.17
C ALA A 153 -1.06 -6.31 2.12
N LEU A 154 -0.53 -6.70 3.28
CA LEU A 154 0.67 -7.54 3.39
C LEU A 154 0.42 -9.03 3.16
N ALA A 155 -0.81 -9.50 3.34
CA ALA A 155 -1.12 -10.94 3.29
C ALA A 155 -0.65 -11.61 2.00
N PRO A 156 -0.83 -11.03 0.79
CA PRO A 156 -0.36 -11.62 -0.46
C PRO A 156 1.16 -11.51 -0.70
N ASN A 157 1.95 -11.10 0.27
CA ASN A 157 3.40 -10.86 0.14
C ASN A 157 3.76 -9.89 -1.02
N PRO A 158 3.28 -8.64 -0.99
CA PRO A 158 3.60 -7.69 -2.04
C PRO A 158 5.07 -7.27 -1.98
N HIS A 159 5.64 -6.92 -3.14
CA HIS A 159 6.98 -6.36 -3.22
C HIS A 159 7.02 -4.85 -3.00
N LEU A 160 5.88 -4.20 -3.20
CA LEU A 160 5.68 -2.77 -3.05
C LEU A 160 4.38 -2.51 -2.28
N LEU A 161 4.44 -1.63 -1.28
CA LEU A 161 3.28 -1.23 -0.51
C LEU A 161 3.05 0.27 -0.69
N LEU A 162 1.87 0.64 -1.16
CA LEU A 162 1.44 2.02 -1.34
C LEU A 162 0.42 2.40 -0.27
N LEU A 163 0.63 3.55 0.36
CA LEU A 163 -0.20 4.06 1.43
C LEU A 163 -0.74 5.44 1.03
N ASP A 164 -2.07 5.56 0.94
CA ASP A 164 -2.74 6.81 0.59
C ASP A 164 -3.27 7.49 1.86
N GLU A 165 -2.49 8.43 2.41
CA GLU A 165 -2.81 9.20 3.64
C GLU A 165 -3.42 8.32 4.76
N PRO A 166 -2.77 7.22 5.15
CA PRO A 166 -3.43 6.21 5.97
C PRO A 166 -3.80 6.70 7.38
N PHE A 167 -3.23 7.80 7.82
CA PHE A 167 -3.39 8.29 9.20
C PHE A 167 -4.05 9.67 9.28
N ALA A 168 -4.62 10.18 8.19
CA ALA A 168 -5.16 11.53 8.13
C ALA A 168 -6.35 11.78 9.07
N ALA A 169 -7.20 10.77 9.27
CA ALA A 169 -8.43 10.87 10.09
C ALA A 169 -8.22 10.49 11.56
N ILE A 170 -6.97 10.32 12.00
CA ILE A 170 -6.63 9.85 13.34
C ILE A 170 -6.02 11.00 14.15
N ASP A 171 -6.25 10.98 15.49
CA ASP A 171 -5.63 11.90 16.44
C ASP A 171 -4.10 11.99 16.26
N ALA A 172 -3.53 13.18 16.41
CA ALA A 172 -2.12 13.46 16.15
C ALA A 172 -1.16 12.57 16.91
N LYS A 173 -1.44 12.27 18.19
CA LYS A 173 -0.61 11.39 19.01
C LYS A 173 -0.62 9.95 18.49
N VAL A 174 -1.81 9.42 18.23
CA VAL A 174 -1.99 8.07 17.69
C VAL A 174 -1.40 7.97 16.28
N ARG A 175 -1.52 9.02 15.48
CA ARG A 175 -0.90 9.10 14.15
C ARG A 175 0.61 8.95 14.21
N GLN A 176 1.27 9.63 15.15
CA GLN A 176 2.71 9.53 15.32
C GLN A 176 3.15 8.13 15.76
N GLU A 177 2.41 7.52 16.69
CA GLU A 177 2.66 6.16 17.14
C GLU A 177 2.54 5.15 15.98
N LEU A 178 1.50 5.29 15.15
CA LEU A 178 1.30 4.44 13.97
C LEU A 178 2.37 4.64 12.90
N ARG A 179 2.84 5.87 12.68
CA ARG A 179 3.94 6.16 11.76
C ARG A 179 5.24 5.48 12.20
N SER A 180 5.54 5.57 13.49
CA SER A 180 6.72 4.92 14.07
C SER A 180 6.62 3.40 13.96
N TRP A 181 5.45 2.85 14.29
CA TRP A 181 5.18 1.42 14.15
C TRP A 181 5.33 0.95 12.70
N LEU A 182 4.76 1.69 11.74
CA LEU A 182 4.85 1.37 10.31
C LEU A 182 6.29 1.37 9.82
N LYS A 183 7.08 2.36 10.23
CA LYS A 183 8.51 2.45 9.88
C LYS A 183 9.28 1.23 10.37
N GLU A 184 9.05 0.80 11.60
CA GLU A 184 9.65 -0.41 12.16
C GLU A 184 9.25 -1.66 11.38
N MET A 185 7.96 -1.79 11.03
CA MET A 185 7.45 -2.93 10.27
C MET A 185 8.07 -3.01 8.88
N ILE A 186 8.21 -1.89 8.19
CA ILE A 186 8.82 -1.84 6.85
C ILE A 186 10.28 -2.26 6.91
N GLN A 187 11.02 -1.80 7.91
CA GLN A 187 12.42 -2.21 8.11
C GLN A 187 12.55 -3.70 8.38
N LYS A 188 11.65 -4.26 9.20
CA LYS A 188 11.63 -5.69 9.53
C LYS A 188 11.31 -6.58 8.32
N LEU A 189 10.39 -6.14 7.46
CA LEU A 189 9.84 -6.95 6.37
C LEU A 189 10.61 -6.79 5.06
N GLY A 190 11.46 -5.77 4.93
CA GLY A 190 12.17 -5.48 3.69
C GLY A 190 11.28 -5.11 2.51
N VAL A 191 10.07 -4.60 2.77
CA VAL A 191 9.10 -4.14 1.75
C VAL A 191 9.41 -2.70 1.36
N THR A 192 9.14 -2.34 0.09
CA THR A 192 9.24 -0.96 -0.43
C THR A 192 7.91 -0.25 -0.37
#